data_8d68989ee7fb27861e71184fe5287139
#
_entry.id   8d68989ee7fb27861e71184fe5287139
#
_cell.length_a   1.000
_cell.length_b   1.000
_cell.length_c   1.000
_cell.angle_alpha   90.00
_cell.angle_beta   90.00
_cell.angle_gamma   90.00
#
_symmetry.space_group_name_H-M   'P 1'
#
loop_
_entity.id
_entity.type
_entity.pdbx_description
1 polymer ?
#
loop_
_entity_poly.entity_id
_entity_poly.type
_entity_poly.pdbx_seq_one_letter_code
_entity_poly.pdbx_strand_id
1 'polypeptide(L)'
;MPSSTRSERDRSARSDAAPFQRATSPGRLWGSSGQAAVEFALALPIVVVMVLGVVLVGVAVRNELAVELAAREGARAAAVSASPAAAATNAATRAIALPIDVTTSIDAATVTVTVTYVDPVDVAIIGSLIGPVTHVASATMALEPP
;
A
#
# COMPACT_ATOMS: atom_id res chain seq x y z
N MET A 1 -70.58 31.94 -80.48
CA MET A 1 -69.21 32.20 -80.81
C MET A 1 -68.42 31.99 -79.58
N PRO A 2 -67.40 31.25 -79.59
CA PRO A 2 -67.09 30.30 -78.46
C PRO A 2 -65.90 30.89 -77.66
N SER A 3 -65.71 30.97 -76.44
CA SER A 3 -65.86 30.21 -75.31
C SER A 3 -64.63 29.40 -74.88
N SER A 4 -64.07 29.84 -73.93
CA SER A 4 -62.91 29.43 -73.29
C SER A 4 -63.15 28.41 -72.18
N THR A 5 -62.49 27.32 -72.26
CA THR A 5 -62.35 26.33 -71.18
C THR A 5 -60.89 25.94 -71.08
N ARG A 6 -60.12 26.71 -70.37
CA ARG A 6 -58.73 26.37 -70.10
C ARG A 6 -58.28 26.94 -68.75
N SER A 7 -58.71 26.32 -67.72
CA SER A 7 -58.18 26.74 -66.38
C SER A 7 -58.37 25.74 -65.25
N GLU A 8 -58.38 24.47 -65.49
CA GLU A 8 -58.61 23.57 -64.37
C GLU A 8 -57.65 22.39 -64.22
N ARG A 9 -56.52 22.43 -64.90
CA ARG A 9 -55.58 21.28 -64.81
C ARG A 9 -54.23 21.59 -64.21
N ASP A 10 -54.09 22.68 -63.50
CA ASP A 10 -52.78 23.07 -63.00
C ASP A 10 -52.73 23.26 -61.47
N ARG A 11 -53.56 22.52 -60.73
CA ARG A 11 -53.60 22.58 -59.27
C ARG A 11 -53.35 21.29 -58.51
N SER A 12 -52.95 20.23 -59.17
CA SER A 12 -52.76 18.95 -58.53
C SER A 12 -51.28 18.50 -58.39
N ALA A 13 -50.35 19.41 -58.59
CA ALA A 13 -48.92 19.09 -58.48
C ALA A 13 -48.22 19.83 -57.35
N ARG A 14 -48.83 19.90 -56.18
CA ARG A 14 -48.19 20.44 -55.00
C ARG A 14 -48.68 19.73 -53.79
N SER A 15 -48.10 18.67 -53.48
CA SER A 15 -48.05 18.18 -52.10
C SER A 15 -47.43 16.80 -52.12
N ASP A 16 -46.20 16.72 -51.83
CA ASP A 16 -45.59 15.56 -51.13
C ASP A 16 -44.09 15.79 -50.96
N ALA A 17 -43.77 16.94 -50.35
CA ALA A 17 -42.49 17.07 -49.71
C ALA A 17 -42.60 16.53 -48.29
N ALA A 18 -42.36 15.25 -48.16
CA ALA A 18 -42.19 14.61 -46.82
C ALA A 18 -41.11 15.32 -46.05
N PRO A 19 -41.33 15.68 -44.78
CA PRO A 19 -40.28 16.27 -43.95
C PRO A 19 -39.18 15.21 -43.71
N PHE A 20 -37.98 15.57 -44.11
CA PHE A 20 -36.76 14.82 -43.82
C PHE A 20 -36.65 14.73 -42.30
N GLN A 21 -37.11 13.62 -41.73
CA GLN A 21 -36.85 13.29 -40.35
C GLN A 21 -35.36 13.03 -40.22
N ARG A 22 -34.67 14.01 -39.66
CA ARG A 22 -33.32 13.79 -39.14
C ARG A 22 -33.44 12.69 -38.09
N ALA A 23 -33.02 11.49 -38.43
CA ALA A 23 -32.75 10.45 -37.50
C ALA A 23 -31.62 10.96 -36.56
N THR A 24 -32.00 11.46 -35.41
CA THR A 24 -31.07 11.68 -34.31
C THR A 24 -30.59 10.32 -33.87
N SER A 25 -29.38 9.97 -34.26
CA SER A 25 -28.71 8.75 -33.81
C SER A 25 -28.50 8.81 -32.29
N PRO A 26 -29.17 8.00 -31.47
CA PRO A 26 -28.88 7.88 -30.05
C PRO A 26 -27.74 6.88 -29.89
N GLY A 27 -26.53 7.27 -30.29
CA GLY A 27 -25.49 6.26 -30.42
C GLY A 27 -24.10 6.66 -29.96
N ARG A 28 -23.94 7.63 -29.04
CA ARG A 28 -22.58 8.00 -28.70
C ARG A 28 -22.28 8.29 -27.21
N LEU A 29 -23.18 7.98 -26.31
CA LEU A 29 -22.97 8.23 -24.89
C LEU A 29 -22.54 6.97 -24.10
N TRP A 30 -22.55 5.80 -24.71
CA TRP A 30 -22.19 4.54 -24.02
C TRP A 30 -20.73 4.10 -24.24
N GLY A 31 -20.02 4.70 -25.20
CA GLY A 31 -18.64 4.28 -25.52
C GLY A 31 -17.58 4.77 -24.54
N SER A 32 -17.70 5.99 -24.01
CA SER A 32 -16.66 6.60 -23.18
C SER A 32 -16.68 6.13 -21.71
N SER A 33 -17.87 5.90 -21.16
CA SER A 33 -18.00 5.41 -19.76
C SER A 33 -17.51 3.97 -19.62
N GLY A 34 -17.72 3.13 -20.62
CA GLY A 34 -17.25 1.74 -20.62
C GLY A 34 -15.71 1.66 -20.77
N GLN A 35 -15.13 2.50 -21.60
CA GLN A 35 -13.69 2.56 -21.80
C GLN A 35 -12.97 2.98 -20.50
N ALA A 36 -13.43 4.05 -19.85
CA ALA A 36 -12.86 4.52 -18.59
C ALA A 36 -12.94 3.43 -17.48
N ALA A 37 -14.04 2.67 -17.44
CA ALA A 37 -14.18 1.56 -16.48
C ALA A 37 -13.16 0.43 -16.75
N VAL A 38 -12.88 0.12 -18.02
CA VAL A 38 -11.86 -0.89 -18.38
C VAL A 38 -10.46 -0.39 -18.05
N GLU A 39 -10.14 0.86 -18.36
CA GLU A 39 -8.85 1.47 -18.02
C GLU A 39 -8.62 1.48 -16.50
N PHE A 40 -9.65 1.84 -15.73
CA PHE A 40 -9.59 1.80 -14.28
C PHE A 40 -9.40 0.36 -13.75
N ALA A 41 -10.13 -0.60 -14.31
CA ALA A 41 -10.00 -2.01 -13.91
C ALA A 41 -8.59 -2.58 -14.18
N LEU A 42 -7.93 -2.15 -15.26
CA LEU A 42 -6.56 -2.53 -15.58
C LEU A 42 -5.52 -1.81 -14.69
N ALA A 43 -5.79 -0.57 -14.30
CA ALA A 43 -4.91 0.19 -13.41
C ALA A 43 -5.03 -0.26 -11.94
N LEU A 44 -6.21 -0.75 -11.52
CA LEU A 44 -6.49 -1.12 -10.13
C LEU A 44 -5.47 -2.10 -9.53
N PRO A 45 -5.07 -3.21 -10.19
CA PRO A 45 -4.08 -4.13 -9.65
C PRO A 45 -2.73 -3.45 -9.36
N ILE A 46 -2.31 -2.53 -10.23
CA ILE A 46 -1.03 -1.80 -10.07
C ILE A 46 -1.12 -0.88 -8.85
N VAL A 47 -2.22 -0.15 -8.70
CA VAL A 47 -2.45 0.72 -7.55
C VAL A 47 -2.48 -0.09 -6.24
N VAL A 48 -3.15 -1.24 -6.23
CA VAL A 48 -3.19 -2.13 -5.06
C VAL A 48 -1.79 -2.60 -4.68
N VAL A 49 -0.98 -3.04 -5.63
CA VAL A 49 0.41 -3.47 -5.38
C VAL A 49 1.26 -2.30 -4.86
N MET A 50 1.10 -1.10 -5.42
CA MET A 50 1.80 0.09 -4.90
C MET A 50 1.42 0.40 -3.45
N VAL A 51 0.14 0.39 -3.12
CA VAL A 51 -0.33 0.66 -1.75
C VAL A 51 0.18 -0.40 -0.78
N LEU A 52 0.12 -1.68 -1.16
CA LEU A 52 0.69 -2.76 -0.35
C LEU A 52 2.20 -2.59 -0.15
N GLY A 53 2.94 -2.19 -1.18
CA GLY A 53 4.37 -1.90 -1.08
C GLY A 53 4.67 -0.80 -0.06
N VAL A 54 3.92 0.29 -0.08
CA VAL A 54 4.07 1.39 0.89
C VAL A 54 3.78 0.92 2.32
N VAL A 55 2.72 0.12 2.51
CA VAL A 55 2.37 -0.45 3.83
C VAL A 55 3.49 -1.37 4.33
N LEU A 56 4.05 -2.24 3.49
CA LEU A 56 5.16 -3.13 3.86
C LEU A 56 6.41 -2.37 4.29
N VAL A 57 6.77 -1.31 3.56
CA VAL A 57 7.88 -0.43 3.95
C VAL A 57 7.61 0.21 5.31
N GLY A 58 6.38 0.70 5.54
CA GLY A 58 5.99 1.27 6.83
C GLY A 58 6.12 0.28 7.99
N VAL A 59 5.70 -0.98 7.79
CA VAL A 59 5.85 -2.05 8.79
C VAL A 59 7.32 -2.36 9.04
N ALA A 60 8.15 -2.48 7.99
CA ALA A 60 9.58 -2.75 8.14
C ALA A 60 10.30 -1.65 8.94
N VAL A 61 10.04 -0.38 8.64
CA VAL A 61 10.60 0.75 9.39
C VAL A 61 10.15 0.74 10.85
N ARG A 62 8.88 0.43 11.11
CA ARG A 62 8.35 0.32 12.46
C ARG A 62 9.07 -0.80 13.24
N ASN A 63 9.27 -1.97 12.63
CA ASN A 63 9.93 -3.09 13.25
C ASN A 63 11.40 -2.79 13.54
N GLU A 64 12.11 -2.10 12.62
CA GLU A 64 13.48 -1.65 12.83
C GLU A 64 13.59 -0.72 14.05
N LEU A 65 12.76 0.31 14.13
CA LEU A 65 12.72 1.23 15.26
C LEU A 65 12.37 0.55 16.58
N ALA A 66 11.50 -0.47 16.55
CA ALA A 66 11.15 -1.26 17.73
C ALA A 66 12.36 -2.07 18.23
N VAL A 67 13.09 -2.74 17.35
CA VAL A 67 14.29 -3.50 17.68
C VAL A 67 15.40 -2.60 18.24
N GLU A 68 15.59 -1.39 17.65
CA GLU A 68 16.51 -0.39 18.20
C GLU A 68 16.13 0.05 19.62
N LEU A 69 14.85 0.31 19.86
CA LEU A 69 14.36 0.68 21.18
C LEU A 69 14.65 -0.42 22.20
N ALA A 70 14.34 -1.68 21.84
CA ALA A 70 14.58 -2.84 22.71
C ALA A 70 16.06 -3.01 23.04
N ALA A 71 16.96 -2.83 22.06
CA ALA A 71 18.40 -2.90 22.26
C ALA A 71 18.89 -1.81 23.24
N ARG A 72 18.42 -0.59 23.10
CA ARG A 72 18.78 0.54 23.97
C ARG A 72 18.28 0.32 25.41
N GLU A 73 17.02 -0.08 25.58
CA GLU A 73 16.45 -0.36 26.91
C GLU A 73 17.12 -1.58 27.57
N GLY A 74 17.44 -2.62 26.78
CA GLY A 74 18.20 -3.77 27.25
C GLY A 74 19.59 -3.39 27.74
N ALA A 75 20.33 -2.61 26.94
CA ALA A 75 21.68 -2.15 27.30
C ALA A 75 21.69 -1.26 28.55
N ARG A 76 20.71 -0.36 28.65
CA ARG A 76 20.55 0.50 29.84
C ARG A 76 20.30 -0.29 31.10
N ALA A 77 19.42 -1.29 31.05
CA ALA A 77 19.14 -2.16 32.21
C ALA A 77 20.32 -3.03 32.57
N ALA A 78 21.06 -3.51 31.55
CA ALA A 78 22.25 -4.33 31.75
C ALA A 78 23.38 -3.57 32.43
N ALA A 79 23.58 -2.30 32.07
CA ALA A 79 24.68 -1.43 32.51
C ALA A 79 24.71 -1.23 34.05
N VAL A 80 23.55 -1.24 34.69
CA VAL A 80 23.41 -0.97 36.14
C VAL A 80 23.03 -2.25 36.96
N SER A 81 23.05 -3.40 36.33
CA SER A 81 22.61 -4.65 37.00
C SER A 81 23.74 -5.58 37.38
N ALA A 82 23.62 -6.19 38.54
CA ALA A 82 24.49 -7.29 38.96
C ALA A 82 24.35 -8.57 38.08
N SER A 83 23.26 -8.67 37.30
CA SER A 83 22.99 -9.75 36.35
C SER A 83 22.64 -9.16 34.96
N PRO A 84 23.63 -8.64 34.24
CA PRO A 84 23.39 -7.87 33.02
C PRO A 84 22.58 -8.60 31.93
N ALA A 85 22.90 -9.89 31.69
CA ALA A 85 22.20 -10.66 30.65
C ALA A 85 20.71 -10.86 30.95
N ALA A 86 20.36 -11.17 32.20
CA ALA A 86 18.96 -11.31 32.59
C ALA A 86 18.21 -9.98 32.58
N ALA A 87 18.87 -8.91 33.03
CA ALA A 87 18.32 -7.55 33.01
C ALA A 87 18.06 -7.05 31.55
N ALA A 88 19.02 -7.30 30.65
CA ALA A 88 18.89 -7.00 29.23
C ALA A 88 17.68 -7.68 28.60
N THR A 89 17.59 -8.99 28.76
CA THR A 89 16.49 -9.79 28.21
C THR A 89 15.13 -9.33 28.73
N ASN A 90 15.03 -9.13 30.06
CA ASN A 90 13.79 -8.67 30.69
C ASN A 90 13.38 -7.25 30.27
N ALA A 91 14.32 -6.35 30.07
CA ALA A 91 14.03 -4.99 29.66
C ALA A 91 13.65 -4.93 28.18
N ALA A 92 14.41 -5.58 27.31
CA ALA A 92 14.16 -5.62 25.88
C ALA A 92 12.79 -6.26 25.56
N THR A 93 12.44 -7.40 26.18
CA THR A 93 11.15 -8.06 25.96
C THR A 93 9.95 -7.28 26.51
N ARG A 94 10.15 -6.44 27.52
CA ARG A 94 9.09 -5.54 28.02
C ARG A 94 8.93 -4.28 27.18
N ALA A 95 9.98 -3.86 26.50
CA ALA A 95 9.95 -2.65 25.68
C ALA A 95 9.10 -2.80 24.42
N ILE A 96 9.01 -4.00 23.86
CA ILE A 96 8.29 -4.28 22.62
C ILE A 96 7.51 -5.60 22.70
N ALA A 97 6.41 -5.67 21.95
CA ALA A 97 5.56 -6.88 21.90
C ALA A 97 5.92 -7.81 20.71
N LEU A 98 7.17 -7.82 20.26
CA LEU A 98 7.65 -8.69 19.21
C LEU A 98 8.39 -9.90 19.79
N PRO A 99 8.34 -11.07 19.15
CA PRO A 99 9.15 -12.24 19.54
C PRO A 99 10.61 -11.99 19.13
N ILE A 100 11.42 -11.53 20.07
CA ILE A 100 12.82 -11.16 19.85
C ILE A 100 13.78 -12.14 20.52
N ASP A 101 14.95 -12.32 19.90
CA ASP A 101 16.10 -12.92 20.50
C ASP A 101 17.05 -11.83 21.02
N VAL A 102 17.55 -12.01 22.25
CA VAL A 102 18.43 -11.05 22.92
C VAL A 102 19.75 -11.71 23.29
N THR A 103 20.84 -11.19 22.78
CA THR A 103 22.21 -11.58 23.15
C THR A 103 22.91 -10.45 23.85
N THR A 104 23.67 -10.78 24.88
CA THR A 104 24.42 -9.82 25.68
C THR A 104 25.90 -10.21 25.71
N SER A 105 26.78 -9.29 25.33
CA SER A 105 28.22 -9.41 25.42
C SER A 105 28.75 -8.40 26.44
N ILE A 106 29.63 -8.85 27.34
CA ILE A 106 30.18 -8.01 28.39
C ILE A 106 31.69 -7.97 28.21
N ASP A 107 32.21 -6.77 28.05
CA ASP A 107 33.63 -6.47 28.08
C ASP A 107 34.02 -5.83 29.44
N ALA A 108 35.32 -5.58 29.66
CA ALA A 108 35.84 -5.07 30.93
C ALA A 108 35.14 -3.77 31.42
N ALA A 109 34.65 -2.94 30.53
CA ALA A 109 34.05 -1.63 30.86
C ALA A 109 32.72 -1.35 30.16
N THR A 110 32.25 -2.27 29.30
CA THR A 110 31.05 -2.06 28.51
C THR A 110 30.19 -3.30 28.41
N VAL A 111 28.90 -3.09 28.25
CA VAL A 111 27.93 -4.12 27.91
C VAL A 111 27.30 -3.79 26.56
N THR A 112 27.28 -4.75 25.65
CA THR A 112 26.63 -4.66 24.36
C THR A 112 25.46 -5.63 24.32
N VAL A 113 24.28 -5.10 24.02
CA VAL A 113 23.04 -5.89 23.85
C VAL A 113 22.65 -5.86 22.37
N THR A 114 22.53 -7.03 21.78
CA THR A 114 22.06 -7.21 20.40
C THR A 114 20.70 -7.88 20.44
N VAL A 115 19.76 -7.25 19.76
CA VAL A 115 18.37 -7.74 19.62
C VAL A 115 18.13 -8.11 18.17
N THR A 116 17.57 -9.30 17.96
CA THR A 116 17.24 -9.82 16.62
C THR A 116 15.75 -10.13 16.57
N TYR A 117 15.10 -9.69 15.49
CA TYR A 117 13.71 -10.03 15.17
C TYR A 117 13.61 -10.53 13.74
N VAL A 118 12.97 -11.70 13.55
CA VAL A 118 12.68 -12.27 12.24
C VAL A 118 11.21 -12.03 11.92
N ASP A 119 10.97 -11.13 10.96
CA ASP A 119 9.62 -10.84 10.45
C ASP A 119 9.25 -11.89 9.39
N PRO A 120 8.22 -12.71 9.59
CA PRO A 120 7.83 -13.74 8.63
C PRO A 120 7.26 -13.20 7.32
N VAL A 121 6.99 -11.91 7.21
CA VAL A 121 6.36 -11.24 6.04
C VAL A 121 5.16 -12.06 5.54
N ASP A 122 4.14 -12.21 6.40
CA ASP A 122 2.94 -13.00 6.08
C ASP A 122 1.95 -12.23 5.18
N VAL A 123 2.43 -11.82 4.00
CA VAL A 123 1.59 -11.21 2.96
C VAL A 123 1.49 -12.16 1.79
N ALA A 124 0.27 -12.61 1.49
CA ALA A 124 0.00 -13.51 0.38
C ALA A 124 0.65 -13.00 -0.93
N ILE A 125 1.33 -13.90 -1.65
CA ILE A 125 2.07 -13.64 -2.89
C ILE A 125 3.40 -12.91 -2.66
N ILE A 126 3.44 -11.80 -1.91
CA ILE A 126 4.66 -11.00 -1.69
C ILE A 126 5.60 -11.71 -0.72
N GLY A 127 5.08 -12.27 0.37
CA GLY A 127 5.88 -13.00 1.36
C GLY A 127 6.59 -14.23 0.77
N SER A 128 5.95 -14.94 -0.16
CA SER A 128 6.58 -16.07 -0.85
C SER A 128 7.70 -15.66 -1.82
N LEU A 129 7.71 -14.40 -2.27
CA LEU A 129 8.70 -13.87 -3.20
C LEU A 129 9.90 -13.24 -2.48
N ILE A 130 9.68 -12.58 -1.33
CA ILE A 130 10.72 -11.85 -0.60
C ILE A 130 11.35 -12.72 0.50
N GLY A 131 10.57 -13.62 1.12
CA GLY A 131 10.99 -14.39 2.29
C GLY A 131 10.99 -13.59 3.59
N PRO A 132 11.46 -14.19 4.71
CA PRO A 132 11.52 -13.52 6.00
C PRO A 132 12.57 -12.42 6.02
N VAL A 133 12.25 -11.29 6.65
CA VAL A 133 13.16 -10.16 6.83
C VAL A 133 13.70 -10.18 8.27
N THR A 134 15.01 -10.09 8.42
CA THR A 134 15.66 -10.05 9.72
C THR A 134 16.05 -8.63 10.09
N HIS A 135 15.57 -8.17 11.22
CA HIS A 135 15.94 -6.89 11.84
C HIS A 135 16.92 -7.12 12.98
N VAL A 136 18.02 -6.40 13.00
CA VAL A 136 19.07 -6.52 14.03
C VAL A 136 19.50 -5.14 14.50
N ALA A 137 19.45 -4.92 15.80
CA ALA A 137 19.99 -3.71 16.39
C ALA A 137 20.89 -4.04 17.59
N SER A 138 21.93 -3.22 17.80
CA SER A 138 22.86 -3.35 18.92
C SER A 138 23.01 -2.01 19.62
N ALA A 139 23.08 -2.05 20.94
CA ALA A 139 23.39 -0.90 21.77
C ALA A 139 24.50 -1.25 22.78
N THR A 140 25.47 -0.36 22.92
CA THR A 140 26.57 -0.52 23.85
C THR A 140 26.53 0.58 24.90
N MET A 141 26.68 0.22 26.18
CA MET A 141 26.75 1.16 27.30
C MET A 141 27.93 0.83 28.21
N ALA A 142 28.46 1.83 28.89
CA ALA A 142 29.46 1.60 29.93
C ALA A 142 28.83 0.89 31.12
N LEU A 143 29.57 -0.05 31.70
CA LEU A 143 29.18 -0.68 32.96
C LEU A 143 29.38 0.29 34.10
N GLU A 144 28.35 0.55 34.87
CA GLU A 144 28.49 1.27 36.12
C GLU A 144 28.93 0.29 37.21
N PRO A 145 29.96 0.64 38.01
CA PRO A 145 30.34 -0.21 39.16
C PRO A 145 29.16 -0.27 40.14
N PRO A 146 28.86 -1.45 40.68
CA PRO A 146 27.78 -1.65 41.63
C PRO A 146 27.99 -0.87 42.95
#